data_1d74ee69cf0a44ed09f015b7228bbfd0
#
_entry.id   1d74ee69cf0a44ed09f015b7228bbfd0
#
_cell.length_a   1.000
_cell.length_b   1.000
_cell.length_c   1.000
_cell.angle_alpha   90.00
_cell.angle_beta   90.00
_cell.angle_gamma   90.00
#
_symmetry.space_group_name_H-M   'P 1'
#
loop_
_entity.id
_entity.type
_entity.pdbx_description
1 polymer ?
#
loop_
_entity_poly.entity_id
_entity_poly.type
_entity_poly.pdbx_seq_one_letter_code
_entity_poly.pdbx_strand_id
1 'polypeptide(L)'
;MKNEPFEHQEQLARLVAAHCDETITDEEFAQLEQLLQAHPEARAFYRRYLNLDASLSDFGRTEAPGWSGQEQDKMVFTPQGQSRSLWALAAGVAILLALGIWWSQQQAPRVITQNPAPAEEQAKPADPGVALLTQVVDVEWIDEPMVTGASLPLGRLQFASGLMQIEFFSGVIVVLEGPADFELKSENHAVCRQGKLRATVPPEAVGFTIDAPTVKLVDLGTEFGMDVAKDGAAEVHVFDGKVELHSPDDQPQAGIEQELLAGSAVRITSKGQPEAIESMPDDFASNAQLEKKSVLAANKRYVAWRKASERLKSDPRLRHYYNFEDADPWARKLRSHLPKARKQDGAIVGCQWTEGRWPGKGALEFKRSGDRVRFTLRIPKEPAVHSLTLMTWVRVDSLDQRFNALMLTDGFAPGKPHWQITKKGALELGLRLSPRESTVYTSAPILRPWTLGRWVHLATVYDGMGKTVTHYLNGRQVSS
;
A
#
# COMPACT_ATOMS: atom_id res chain seq x y z
N MET A 1 16.98 -6.06 24.01
CA MET A 1 18.43 -5.74 24.09
C MET A 1 18.55 -4.24 24.26
N LYS A 2 19.01 -3.75 25.43
CA LYS A 2 19.30 -2.32 25.65
C LYS A 2 20.48 -1.98 24.74
N ASN A 3 20.29 -1.02 23.80
CA ASN A 3 21.39 -0.43 23.06
C ASN A 3 22.29 0.30 24.03
N GLU A 4 23.45 -0.24 24.34
CA GLU A 4 24.52 0.55 24.94
C GLU A 4 24.94 1.62 23.94
N PRO A 5 25.12 2.88 24.36
CA PRO A 5 25.57 3.93 23.45
C PRO A 5 26.99 3.60 22.96
N PHE A 6 27.21 3.75 21.66
CA PHE A 6 28.51 3.59 21.02
C PHE A 6 29.51 4.56 21.68
N GLU A 7 30.67 4.06 22.12
CA GLU A 7 31.64 4.79 22.94
C GLU A 7 32.12 6.15 22.34
N HIS A 8 32.01 6.31 21.01
CA HIS A 8 32.37 7.55 20.30
C HIS A 8 31.18 8.30 19.70
N GLN A 9 29.95 8.05 20.18
CA GLN A 9 28.72 8.60 19.54
C GLN A 9 28.69 10.16 19.57
N GLU A 10 29.13 10.80 20.64
CA GLU A 10 29.12 12.27 20.74
C GLU A 10 30.15 12.87 19.81
N GLN A 11 31.39 12.31 19.77
CA GLN A 11 32.43 12.73 18.84
C GLN A 11 32.00 12.58 17.39
N LEU A 12 31.41 11.43 17.06
CA LEU A 12 30.89 11.17 15.73
C LEU A 12 29.78 12.15 15.33
N ALA A 13 28.85 12.48 16.26
CA ALA A 13 27.76 13.42 15.99
C ALA A 13 28.30 14.82 15.68
N ARG A 14 29.32 15.28 16.44
CA ARG A 14 29.96 16.56 16.21
C ARG A 14 30.68 16.65 14.86
N LEU A 15 31.44 15.61 14.51
CA LEU A 15 32.16 15.55 13.24
C LEU A 15 31.23 15.51 12.04
N VAL A 16 30.12 14.76 12.16
CA VAL A 16 29.10 14.65 11.10
C VAL A 16 28.36 15.99 10.95
N ALA A 17 28.01 16.67 12.04
CA ALA A 17 27.40 17.99 11.99
C ALA A 17 28.32 19.02 11.31
N ALA A 18 29.62 19.09 11.71
CA ALA A 18 30.60 19.96 11.08
C ALA A 18 30.77 19.66 9.58
N HIS A 19 30.67 18.39 9.19
CA HIS A 19 30.71 17.98 7.77
C HIS A 19 29.47 18.46 6.99
N CYS A 20 28.27 18.36 7.56
CA CYS A 20 27.03 18.84 6.94
C CYS A 20 27.00 20.37 6.82
N ASP A 21 27.53 21.07 7.80
CA ASP A 21 27.61 22.54 7.83
C ASP A 21 28.78 23.12 6.99
N GLU A 22 29.55 22.25 6.29
CA GLU A 22 30.75 22.62 5.51
C GLU A 22 31.82 23.34 6.34
N THR A 23 31.85 23.12 7.66
CA THR A 23 32.77 23.76 8.60
C THR A 23 33.90 22.84 9.10
N ILE A 24 33.89 21.57 8.66
CA ILE A 24 34.82 20.51 9.06
C ILE A 24 36.26 20.86 8.56
N THR A 25 37.26 20.73 9.43
CA THR A 25 38.66 20.86 9.04
C THR A 25 39.22 19.57 8.46
N ASP A 26 40.34 19.63 7.73
CA ASP A 26 41.01 18.47 7.16
C ASP A 26 41.38 17.40 8.21
N GLU A 27 41.81 17.86 9.41
CA GLU A 27 42.15 16.97 10.54
C GLU A 27 40.91 16.29 11.11
N GLU A 28 39.80 17.00 11.26
CA GLU A 28 38.52 16.48 11.72
C GLU A 28 37.90 15.53 10.68
N PHE A 29 38.05 15.83 9.39
CA PHE A 29 37.63 14.97 8.33
C PHE A 29 38.37 13.61 8.31
N ALA A 30 39.70 13.65 8.53
CA ALA A 30 40.49 12.43 8.68
C ALA A 30 40.04 11.59 9.90
N GLN A 31 39.69 12.24 11.03
CA GLN A 31 39.12 11.54 12.20
C GLN A 31 37.74 10.90 11.89
N LEU A 32 36.89 11.64 11.18
CA LEU A 32 35.59 11.12 10.75
C LEU A 32 35.78 9.88 9.85
N GLU A 33 36.70 9.95 8.89
CA GLU A 33 36.99 8.85 7.97
C GLU A 33 37.51 7.62 8.71
N GLN A 34 38.38 7.79 9.69
CA GLN A 34 38.90 6.73 10.54
C GLN A 34 37.78 6.05 11.35
N LEU A 35 36.88 6.82 11.96
CA LEU A 35 35.72 6.28 12.69
C LEU A 35 34.77 5.53 11.78
N LEU A 36 34.54 6.03 10.57
CA LEU A 36 33.69 5.38 9.58
C LEU A 36 34.29 4.07 9.05
N GLN A 37 35.62 3.99 8.92
CA GLN A 37 36.31 2.78 8.49
C GLN A 37 36.31 1.70 9.58
N ALA A 38 36.56 2.11 10.84
CA ALA A 38 36.70 1.20 11.96
C ALA A 38 35.36 0.57 12.43
N HIS A 39 34.24 1.32 12.38
CA HIS A 39 33.01 0.94 13.05
C HIS A 39 31.78 0.90 12.11
N PRO A 40 31.11 -0.25 11.96
CA PRO A 40 29.85 -0.38 11.18
C PRO A 40 28.73 0.52 11.71
N GLU A 41 28.66 0.69 13.05
CA GLU A 41 27.67 1.53 13.73
C GLU A 41 27.86 3.02 13.39
N ALA A 42 29.11 3.48 13.28
CA ALA A 42 29.41 4.84 12.84
C ALA A 42 28.91 5.11 11.41
N ARG A 43 29.06 4.14 10.49
CA ARG A 43 28.53 4.25 9.13
C ARG A 43 26.99 4.30 9.10
N ALA A 44 26.33 3.53 9.99
CA ALA A 44 24.88 3.57 10.11
C ALA A 44 24.37 4.91 10.66
N PHE A 45 25.06 5.46 11.67
CA PHE A 45 24.77 6.78 12.24
C PHE A 45 24.98 7.91 11.21
N TYR A 46 26.11 7.91 10.52
CA TYR A 46 26.46 8.88 9.47
C TYR A 46 25.38 8.96 8.39
N ARG A 47 24.97 7.81 7.85
CA ARG A 47 23.91 7.75 6.83
C ARG A 47 22.57 8.27 7.35
N ARG A 48 22.21 7.95 8.62
CA ARG A 48 20.98 8.44 9.23
C ARG A 48 20.99 9.95 9.42
N TYR A 49 22.13 10.51 9.83
CA TYR A 49 22.31 11.94 10.05
C TYR A 49 22.22 12.72 8.73
N LEU A 50 22.91 12.27 7.68
CA LEU A 50 22.84 12.89 6.34
C LEU A 50 21.41 12.88 5.77
N ASN A 51 20.67 11.79 5.99
CA ASN A 51 19.27 11.71 5.56
C ASN A 51 18.38 12.69 6.34
N LEU A 52 18.64 12.90 7.63
CA LEU A 52 17.93 13.87 8.46
C LEU A 52 18.25 15.30 8.02
N ASP A 53 19.51 15.62 7.82
CA ASP A 53 19.99 16.93 7.38
C ASP A 53 19.41 17.31 6.00
N ALA A 54 19.47 16.39 5.03
CA ALA A 54 18.85 16.57 3.72
C ALA A 54 17.33 16.78 3.81
N SER A 55 16.66 16.12 4.76
CA SER A 55 15.22 16.30 4.98
C SER A 55 14.90 17.65 5.60
N LEU A 56 15.72 18.13 6.53
CA LEU A 56 15.55 19.44 7.18
C LEU A 56 15.87 20.60 6.24
N SER A 57 16.90 20.47 5.40
CA SER A 57 17.26 21.49 4.40
C SER A 57 16.21 21.62 3.30
N ASP A 58 15.51 20.52 2.93
CA ASP A 58 14.37 20.53 2.01
C ASP A 58 13.12 21.17 2.66
N PHE A 59 12.91 20.97 3.97
CA PHE A 59 11.82 21.59 4.73
C PHE A 59 12.01 23.12 4.83
N GLY A 60 13.24 23.58 5.05
CA GLY A 60 13.58 25.02 5.09
C GLY A 60 13.45 25.74 3.74
N ARG A 61 13.48 25.00 2.62
CA ARG A 61 13.29 25.57 1.27
C ARG A 61 11.83 25.64 0.82
N THR A 62 10.93 24.92 1.47
CA THR A 62 9.51 24.86 1.09
C THR A 62 8.62 25.88 1.81
N GLU A 63 9.13 26.60 2.81
CA GLU A 63 8.39 27.63 3.54
C GLU A 63 9.03 29.02 3.41
N ALA A 64 9.07 29.58 2.20
CA ALA A 64 9.24 31.03 2.03
C ALA A 64 8.54 31.52 0.76
N PRO A 65 7.26 31.90 0.80
CA PRO A 65 6.77 32.90 -0.15
C PRO A 65 7.31 34.25 0.29
N GLY A 66 8.32 34.72 -0.43
CA GLY A 66 8.74 36.06 -0.61
C GLY A 66 8.59 37.10 0.51
N TRP A 67 9.67 37.30 1.27
CA TRP A 67 9.96 38.63 1.82
C TRP A 67 11.36 39.02 1.37
N SER A 68 11.44 39.63 0.17
CA SER A 68 12.61 40.43 -0.23
C SER A 68 12.40 41.80 0.34
N GLY A 69 13.12 42.11 1.44
CA GLY A 69 13.34 43.48 1.87
C GLY A 69 14.14 44.21 0.80
N GLN A 70 13.51 45.02 0.00
CA GLN A 70 14.15 46.03 -0.79
C GLN A 70 14.12 47.35 -0.01
N GLU A 71 15.32 47.90 0.19
CA GLU A 71 15.56 49.23 0.71
C GLU A 71 14.70 50.28 0.01
N GLN A 72 14.07 51.12 0.84
CA GLN A 72 13.33 52.27 0.41
C GLN A 72 14.27 53.35 -0.09
N ASP A 73 14.48 53.47 -1.38
CA ASP A 73 14.93 54.70 -1.98
C ASP A 73 13.73 55.67 -2.11
N LYS A 74 13.79 56.75 -1.32
CA LYS A 74 12.82 57.83 -1.34
C LYS A 74 12.97 58.62 -2.65
N MET A 75 12.09 58.39 -3.62
CA MET A 75 11.89 59.36 -4.69
C MET A 75 10.71 60.29 -4.35
N VAL A 76 11.07 61.52 -4.17
CA VAL A 76 10.13 62.64 -4.00
C VAL A 76 9.52 62.96 -5.37
N PHE A 77 8.23 62.73 -5.54
CA PHE A 77 7.49 63.22 -6.71
C PHE A 77 6.73 64.50 -6.37
N THR A 78 7.13 65.56 -7.04
CA THR A 78 6.34 66.81 -7.13
C THR A 78 5.21 66.67 -8.16
N PRO A 79 4.00 67.09 -7.88
CA PRO A 79 2.92 67.04 -8.85
C PRO A 79 2.91 68.29 -9.72
N GLN A 80 3.02 68.11 -11.03
CA GLN A 80 2.70 69.16 -11.97
C GLN A 80 2.01 68.63 -13.23
N GLY A 81 0.83 69.16 -13.52
CA GLY A 81 0.24 69.26 -14.85
C GLY A 81 -0.82 68.28 -15.27
N GLN A 82 -2.01 68.72 -15.30
CA GLN A 82 -3.19 68.08 -15.91
C GLN A 82 -3.00 67.78 -17.39
N SER A 83 -3.31 66.55 -17.85
CA SER A 83 -3.72 66.33 -19.23
C SER A 83 -4.86 65.29 -19.31
N ARG A 84 -5.97 65.76 -19.85
CA ARG A 84 -7.22 64.99 -20.07
C ARG A 84 -7.10 63.84 -21.07
N SER A 85 -5.95 63.61 -21.68
CA SER A 85 -5.69 62.58 -22.70
C SER A 85 -5.32 61.20 -22.20
N LEU A 86 -4.95 61.04 -20.90
CA LEU A 86 -4.52 59.74 -20.34
C LEU A 86 -5.71 58.82 -19.99
N TRP A 87 -6.90 59.38 -19.72
CA TRP A 87 -8.10 58.56 -19.40
C TRP A 87 -8.65 57.81 -20.62
N ALA A 88 -8.49 58.34 -21.82
CA ALA A 88 -8.92 57.68 -23.06
C ALA A 88 -8.02 56.47 -23.40
N LEU A 89 -6.71 56.58 -23.10
CA LEU A 89 -5.77 55.46 -23.28
C LEU A 89 -5.97 54.34 -22.22
N ALA A 90 -6.23 54.73 -20.95
CA ALA A 90 -6.51 53.75 -19.90
C ALA A 90 -7.82 52.98 -20.15
N ALA A 91 -8.86 53.62 -20.65
CA ALA A 91 -10.12 52.96 -21.06
C ALA A 91 -9.90 52.00 -22.25
N GLY A 92 -9.11 52.40 -23.24
CA GLY A 92 -8.77 51.54 -24.39
C GLY A 92 -8.01 50.28 -23.97
N VAL A 93 -6.99 50.39 -23.09
CA VAL A 93 -6.25 49.25 -22.58
C VAL A 93 -7.12 48.35 -21.69
N ALA A 94 -8.01 48.92 -20.86
CA ALA A 94 -8.94 48.13 -20.06
C ALA A 94 -9.93 47.33 -20.93
N ILE A 95 -10.42 47.89 -22.02
CA ILE A 95 -11.30 47.20 -22.95
C ILE A 95 -10.55 46.11 -23.71
N LEU A 96 -9.31 46.32 -24.14
CA LEU A 96 -8.50 45.32 -24.78
C LEU A 96 -8.12 44.20 -23.83
N LEU A 97 -7.82 44.48 -22.56
CA LEU A 97 -7.60 43.48 -21.53
C LEU A 97 -8.88 42.69 -21.21
N ALA A 98 -10.02 43.36 -21.12
CA ALA A 98 -11.29 42.68 -20.91
C ALA A 98 -11.69 41.78 -22.10
N LEU A 99 -11.48 42.26 -23.33
CA LEU A 99 -11.69 41.46 -24.55
C LEU A 99 -10.67 40.28 -24.63
N GLY A 100 -9.44 40.50 -24.22
CA GLY A 100 -8.41 39.44 -24.14
C GLY A 100 -8.76 38.36 -23.11
N ILE A 101 -9.23 38.77 -21.93
CA ILE A 101 -9.70 37.85 -20.88
C ILE A 101 -10.97 37.13 -21.35
N TRP A 102 -11.92 37.84 -21.94
CA TRP A 102 -13.13 37.23 -22.49
C TRP A 102 -12.83 36.22 -23.60
N TRP A 103 -11.89 36.54 -24.51
CA TRP A 103 -11.47 35.64 -25.57
C TRP A 103 -10.66 34.46 -25.04
N SER A 104 -9.82 34.66 -24.02
CA SER A 104 -9.09 33.56 -23.36
C SER A 104 -10.03 32.59 -22.61
N GLN A 105 -11.12 33.10 -22.02
CA GLN A 105 -12.15 32.26 -21.38
C GLN A 105 -12.95 31.43 -22.41
N GLN A 106 -13.13 31.93 -23.63
CA GLN A 106 -13.77 31.14 -24.71
C GLN A 106 -12.84 30.07 -25.30
N GLN A 107 -11.53 30.14 -25.04
CA GLN A 107 -10.56 29.17 -25.51
C GLN A 107 -10.21 28.13 -24.42
N ALA A 108 -10.88 28.12 -23.30
CA ALA A 108 -10.70 27.07 -22.31
C ALA A 108 -11.03 25.72 -22.96
N PRO A 109 -10.13 24.72 -22.87
CA PRO A 109 -10.38 23.40 -23.44
C PRO A 109 -11.64 22.80 -22.81
N ARG A 110 -12.59 22.36 -23.63
CA ARG A 110 -13.75 21.62 -23.13
C ARG A 110 -13.25 20.27 -22.67
N VAL A 111 -13.25 20.05 -21.34
CA VAL A 111 -13.04 18.75 -20.74
C VAL A 111 -14.37 18.01 -20.85
N ILE A 112 -14.43 17.04 -21.76
CA ILE A 112 -15.58 16.13 -21.84
C ILE A 112 -15.31 15.03 -20.81
N THR A 113 -15.95 15.12 -19.66
CA THR A 113 -15.95 14.01 -18.68
C THR A 113 -17.00 13.01 -19.16
N GLN A 114 -16.55 11.97 -19.83
CA GLN A 114 -17.42 10.84 -20.16
C GLN A 114 -17.38 9.86 -18.99
N ASN A 115 -18.21 10.04 -18.09
CA ASN A 115 -18.96 9.18 -17.17
C ASN A 115 -19.59 10.05 -16.09
N PRO A 116 -20.91 10.07 -15.90
CA PRO A 116 -21.46 10.61 -14.68
C PRO A 116 -20.88 9.77 -13.55
N ALA A 117 -20.14 10.40 -12.63
CA ALA A 117 -19.80 9.74 -11.40
C ALA A 117 -21.10 9.13 -10.83
N PRO A 118 -21.11 7.87 -10.42
CA PRO A 118 -22.22 7.35 -9.65
C PRO A 118 -22.48 8.36 -8.53
N ALA A 119 -23.77 8.72 -8.32
CA ALA A 119 -24.16 9.61 -7.24
C ALA A 119 -23.32 9.26 -6.01
N GLU A 120 -22.74 10.25 -5.35
CA GLU A 120 -21.99 10.05 -4.10
C GLU A 120 -22.95 9.34 -3.12
N GLU A 121 -22.96 8.02 -3.17
CA GLU A 121 -23.46 7.22 -2.06
C GLU A 121 -22.54 7.62 -0.92
N GLN A 122 -23.09 8.42 0.00
CA GLN A 122 -22.36 8.84 1.20
C GLN A 122 -21.81 7.57 1.81
N ALA A 123 -20.52 7.33 1.65
CA ALA A 123 -19.85 6.18 2.19
C ALA A 123 -20.11 6.23 3.69
N LYS A 124 -20.99 5.33 4.16
CA LYS A 124 -21.21 5.09 5.58
C LYS A 124 -19.81 5.02 6.19
N PRO A 125 -19.52 5.74 7.31
CA PRO A 125 -18.22 5.67 7.94
C PRO A 125 -17.84 4.20 8.02
N ALA A 126 -16.71 3.82 7.45
CA ALA A 126 -16.26 2.44 7.52
C ALA A 126 -16.18 2.08 9.00
N ASP A 127 -16.88 1.04 9.41
CA ASP A 127 -16.75 0.45 10.73
C ASP A 127 -15.24 0.19 10.91
N PRO A 128 -14.60 0.74 11.97
CA PRO A 128 -13.16 0.60 12.16
C PRO A 128 -12.71 -0.86 12.22
N GLY A 129 -13.67 -1.78 12.34
CA GLY A 129 -13.40 -3.20 12.50
C GLY A 129 -13.04 -3.55 13.95
N VAL A 130 -12.86 -4.84 14.20
CA VAL A 130 -12.47 -5.39 15.51
C VAL A 130 -11.17 -6.19 15.43
N ALA A 131 -10.68 -6.43 14.23
CA ALA A 131 -9.48 -7.24 13.98
C ALA A 131 -8.83 -6.86 12.63
N LEU A 132 -7.61 -7.34 12.40
CA LEU A 132 -6.89 -7.26 11.14
C LEU A 132 -6.67 -8.65 10.55
N LEU A 133 -6.81 -8.79 9.25
CA LEU A 133 -6.36 -9.96 8.52
C LEU A 133 -4.86 -9.83 8.24
N THR A 134 -4.01 -10.43 9.05
CA THR A 134 -2.55 -10.22 9.00
C THR A 134 -1.84 -11.12 8.00
N GLN A 135 -2.32 -12.36 7.81
CA GLN A 135 -1.76 -13.28 6.80
C GLN A 135 -2.85 -14.10 6.10
N VAL A 136 -2.59 -14.44 4.83
CA VAL A 136 -3.46 -15.29 4.00
C VAL A 136 -2.58 -16.19 3.14
N VAL A 137 -2.77 -17.52 3.24
CA VAL A 137 -2.00 -18.51 2.49
C VAL A 137 -2.94 -19.47 1.80
N ASP A 138 -2.95 -19.43 0.46
CA ASP A 138 -3.72 -20.30 -0.42
C ASP A 138 -5.21 -20.45 -0.04
N VAL A 139 -5.82 -19.36 0.46
CA VAL A 139 -7.24 -19.33 0.87
C VAL A 139 -8.14 -19.32 -0.35
N GLU A 140 -9.08 -20.26 -0.37
CA GLU A 140 -10.19 -20.32 -1.32
C GLU A 140 -11.44 -19.74 -0.66
N TRP A 141 -11.73 -18.47 -0.99
CA TRP A 141 -12.85 -17.74 -0.42
C TRP A 141 -14.20 -18.25 -0.95
N ILE A 142 -15.18 -18.38 -0.07
CA ILE A 142 -16.58 -18.62 -0.45
C ILE A 142 -17.25 -17.30 -0.79
N ASP A 143 -16.96 -16.24 0.00
CA ASP A 143 -17.44 -14.88 -0.20
C ASP A 143 -16.41 -14.02 -0.97
N GLU A 144 -16.56 -12.68 -0.91
CA GLU A 144 -15.60 -11.77 -1.53
C GLU A 144 -14.18 -11.95 -0.96
N PRO A 145 -13.16 -12.10 -1.83
CA PRO A 145 -11.79 -12.26 -1.40
C PRO A 145 -11.30 -11.07 -0.59
N MET A 146 -10.85 -11.33 0.62
CA MET A 146 -10.17 -10.34 1.44
C MET A 146 -8.67 -10.40 1.23
N VAL A 147 -7.98 -9.32 1.55
CA VAL A 147 -6.53 -9.20 1.35
C VAL A 147 -5.84 -8.91 2.68
N THR A 148 -4.63 -9.39 2.82
CA THR A 148 -3.77 -9.14 3.99
C THR A 148 -3.74 -7.66 4.36
N GLY A 149 -3.91 -7.34 5.65
CA GLY A 149 -4.01 -6.01 6.23
C GLY A 149 -5.42 -5.41 6.11
N ALA A 150 -6.45 -6.16 5.67
CA ALA A 150 -7.83 -5.69 5.76
C ALA A 150 -8.26 -5.57 7.21
N SER A 151 -8.90 -4.45 7.56
CA SER A 151 -9.68 -4.36 8.78
C SER A 151 -10.91 -5.25 8.63
N LEU A 152 -11.16 -6.08 9.62
CA LEU A 152 -12.30 -6.99 9.66
C LEU A 152 -13.39 -6.38 10.54
N PRO A 153 -14.53 -5.99 9.96
CA PRO A 153 -15.68 -5.57 10.73
C PRO A 153 -16.32 -6.76 11.45
N LEU A 154 -17.27 -6.48 12.31
CA LEU A 154 -18.16 -7.51 12.85
C LEU A 154 -18.80 -8.28 11.70
N GLY A 155 -18.87 -9.59 11.82
CA GLY A 155 -19.48 -10.42 10.80
C GLY A 155 -18.80 -11.76 10.57
N ARG A 156 -19.32 -12.47 9.58
CA ARG A 156 -18.98 -13.85 9.27
C ARG A 156 -17.89 -13.93 8.21
N LEU A 157 -16.96 -14.84 8.40
CA LEU A 157 -15.87 -15.19 7.50
C LEU A 157 -16.01 -16.65 7.08
N GLN A 158 -16.07 -16.91 5.77
CA GLN A 158 -16.21 -18.26 5.24
C GLN A 158 -15.19 -18.52 4.13
N PHE A 159 -14.51 -19.66 4.21
CA PHE A 159 -13.58 -20.10 3.17
C PHE A 159 -13.47 -21.61 3.13
N ALA A 160 -13.23 -22.15 1.92
CA ALA A 160 -13.26 -23.58 1.65
C ALA A 160 -11.94 -24.29 1.96
N SER A 161 -10.81 -23.60 1.86
CA SER A 161 -9.48 -24.17 2.10
C SER A 161 -8.44 -23.08 2.34
N GLY A 162 -7.26 -23.46 2.86
CA GLY A 162 -6.14 -22.58 3.12
C GLY A 162 -5.99 -22.18 4.58
N LEU A 163 -5.10 -21.22 4.84
CA LEU A 163 -4.82 -20.71 6.18
C LEU A 163 -4.92 -19.18 6.19
N MET A 164 -5.47 -18.64 7.28
CA MET A 164 -5.42 -17.20 7.55
C MET A 164 -5.06 -16.91 8.99
N GLN A 165 -4.45 -15.76 9.23
CA GLN A 165 -4.19 -15.22 10.55
C GLN A 165 -5.01 -13.94 10.74
N ILE A 166 -5.72 -13.90 11.84
CA ILE A 166 -6.50 -12.76 12.31
C ILE A 166 -5.86 -12.27 13.60
N GLU A 167 -5.62 -10.97 13.69
CA GLU A 167 -5.16 -10.29 14.90
C GLU A 167 -6.26 -9.35 15.36
N PHE A 168 -6.87 -9.67 16.50
CA PHE A 168 -7.89 -8.84 17.15
C PHE A 168 -7.25 -7.59 17.75
N PHE A 169 -7.99 -6.50 17.85
CA PHE A 169 -7.47 -5.27 18.46
C PHE A 169 -7.20 -5.42 19.96
N SER A 170 -7.73 -6.44 20.59
CA SER A 170 -7.34 -6.89 21.94
C SER A 170 -5.93 -7.51 22.02
N GLY A 171 -5.29 -7.80 20.87
CA GLY A 171 -4.00 -8.48 20.78
C GLY A 171 -4.09 -9.99 20.63
N VAL A 172 -5.28 -10.59 20.62
CA VAL A 172 -5.47 -12.03 20.38
C VAL A 172 -5.11 -12.36 18.93
N ILE A 173 -4.30 -13.38 18.74
CA ILE A 173 -3.92 -13.91 17.43
C ILE A 173 -4.62 -15.24 17.19
N VAL A 174 -5.39 -15.36 16.13
CA VAL A 174 -6.07 -16.59 15.74
C VAL A 174 -5.58 -17.02 14.35
N VAL A 175 -5.03 -18.22 14.26
CA VAL A 175 -4.74 -18.92 12.99
C VAL A 175 -5.89 -19.85 12.67
N LEU A 176 -6.58 -19.60 11.57
CA LEU A 176 -7.70 -20.41 11.09
C LEU A 176 -7.28 -21.29 9.92
N GLU A 177 -7.71 -22.54 9.92
CA GLU A 177 -7.55 -23.50 8.81
C GLU A 177 -8.90 -23.88 8.25
N GLY A 178 -9.02 -23.80 6.91
CA GLY A 178 -10.24 -24.15 6.20
C GLY A 178 -10.39 -25.67 5.94
N PRO A 179 -11.64 -26.14 5.78
CA PRO A 179 -12.85 -25.32 5.60
C PRO A 179 -13.28 -24.66 6.93
N ALA A 180 -13.63 -23.38 6.90
CA ALA A 180 -13.97 -22.65 8.12
C ALA A 180 -15.17 -21.72 7.96
N ASP A 181 -15.91 -21.59 9.06
CA ASP A 181 -17.03 -20.70 9.27
C ASP A 181 -16.88 -20.04 10.63
N PHE A 182 -16.36 -18.82 10.60
CA PHE A 182 -15.97 -18.07 11.79
C PHE A 182 -16.61 -16.69 11.78
N GLU A 183 -17.08 -16.21 12.91
CA GLU A 183 -17.76 -14.93 13.04
C GLU A 183 -17.12 -14.07 14.12
N LEU A 184 -16.79 -12.83 13.80
CA LEU A 184 -16.30 -11.85 14.75
C LEU A 184 -17.49 -11.12 15.40
N LYS A 185 -17.62 -11.19 16.72
CA LYS A 185 -18.68 -10.55 17.51
C LYS A 185 -18.21 -9.28 18.22
N SER A 186 -16.96 -9.26 18.67
CA SER A 186 -16.30 -8.11 19.29
C SER A 186 -14.78 -8.28 19.24
N GLU A 187 -14.02 -7.37 19.84
CA GLU A 187 -12.57 -7.49 19.98
C GLU A 187 -12.14 -8.68 20.86
N ASN A 188 -13.04 -9.18 21.73
CA ASN A 188 -12.77 -10.28 22.66
C ASN A 188 -13.74 -11.47 22.51
N HIS A 189 -14.54 -11.50 21.44
CA HIS A 189 -15.55 -12.54 21.28
C HIS A 189 -15.71 -12.95 19.83
N ALA A 190 -15.68 -14.25 19.58
CA ALA A 190 -15.89 -14.87 18.28
C ALA A 190 -16.83 -16.08 18.36
N VAL A 191 -17.34 -16.51 17.22
CA VAL A 191 -18.11 -17.76 17.08
C VAL A 191 -17.44 -18.62 16.03
N CYS A 192 -17.11 -19.86 16.38
CA CYS A 192 -16.60 -20.87 15.44
C CYS A 192 -17.68 -21.93 15.20
N ARG A 193 -18.30 -21.90 14.03
CA ARG A 193 -19.32 -22.89 13.64
C ARG A 193 -18.73 -24.12 12.98
N GLN A 194 -17.59 -23.95 12.33
CA GLN A 194 -16.82 -25.01 11.70
C GLN A 194 -15.40 -24.55 11.48
N GLY A 195 -14.45 -25.45 11.61
CA GLY A 195 -13.04 -25.22 11.25
C GLY A 195 -12.09 -25.46 12.40
N LYS A 196 -10.83 -25.49 12.04
CA LYS A 196 -9.72 -25.70 12.95
C LYS A 196 -9.02 -24.37 13.22
N LEU A 197 -8.79 -24.07 14.48
CA LEU A 197 -8.10 -22.82 14.85
C LEU A 197 -7.06 -23.06 15.96
N ARG A 198 -6.05 -22.19 15.96
CA ARG A 198 -5.12 -22.03 17.08
C ARG A 198 -5.17 -20.58 17.51
N ALA A 199 -5.43 -20.34 18.79
CA ALA A 199 -5.48 -19.02 19.39
C ALA A 199 -4.32 -18.82 20.36
N THR A 200 -3.72 -17.64 20.32
CA THR A 200 -2.73 -17.17 21.29
C THR A 200 -3.30 -15.91 21.94
N VAL A 201 -3.56 -15.96 23.23
CA VAL A 201 -4.19 -14.88 23.98
C VAL A 201 -3.16 -14.26 24.93
N PRO A 202 -2.79 -12.99 24.71
CA PRO A 202 -1.87 -12.30 25.60
C PRO A 202 -2.54 -11.97 26.93
N PRO A 203 -1.77 -11.71 28.00
CA PRO A 203 -2.30 -11.45 29.36
C PRO A 203 -3.31 -10.30 29.42
N GLU A 204 -3.19 -9.31 28.51
CA GLU A 204 -4.07 -8.15 28.45
C GLU A 204 -5.46 -8.48 27.87
N ALA A 205 -5.60 -9.63 27.20
CA ALA A 205 -6.83 -10.07 26.54
C ALA A 205 -7.49 -11.28 27.23
N VAL A 206 -7.14 -11.56 28.48
CA VAL A 206 -7.78 -12.59 29.31
C VAL A 206 -9.30 -12.42 29.29
N GLY A 207 -10.04 -13.52 29.11
CA GLY A 207 -11.50 -13.52 28.95
C GLY A 207 -11.93 -13.54 27.47
N PHE A 208 -10.98 -13.72 26.53
CA PHE A 208 -11.33 -13.96 25.14
C PHE A 208 -12.22 -15.19 25.02
N THR A 209 -13.35 -15.03 24.34
CA THR A 209 -14.39 -16.06 24.30
C THR A 209 -14.60 -16.57 22.88
N ILE A 210 -14.71 -17.90 22.74
CA ILE A 210 -15.14 -18.53 21.49
C ILE A 210 -16.37 -19.39 21.77
N ASP A 211 -17.48 -19.05 21.11
CA ASP A 211 -18.67 -19.92 21.10
C ASP A 211 -18.56 -20.94 19.97
N ALA A 212 -18.79 -22.19 20.28
CA ALA A 212 -19.00 -23.26 19.31
C ALA A 212 -20.39 -23.88 19.52
N PRO A 213 -20.92 -24.69 18.57
CA PRO A 213 -22.27 -25.22 18.67
C PRO A 213 -22.54 -26.03 19.95
N THR A 214 -21.52 -26.66 20.53
CA THR A 214 -21.65 -27.57 21.68
C THR A 214 -20.94 -27.09 22.92
N VAL A 215 -20.12 -26.05 22.85
CA VAL A 215 -19.32 -25.56 23.96
C VAL A 215 -19.00 -24.07 23.81
N LYS A 216 -18.96 -23.34 24.93
CA LYS A 216 -18.43 -22.01 25.06
C LYS A 216 -17.08 -22.09 25.77
N LEU A 217 -16.04 -21.60 25.14
CA LEU A 217 -14.69 -21.52 25.70
C LEU A 217 -14.40 -20.10 26.16
N VAL A 218 -13.91 -19.96 27.41
CA VAL A 218 -13.40 -18.71 27.97
C VAL A 218 -11.91 -18.89 28.25
N ASP A 219 -11.09 -18.05 27.66
CA ASP A 219 -9.65 -18.09 27.85
C ASP A 219 -9.20 -17.35 29.11
N LEU A 220 -8.20 -17.88 29.80
CA LEU A 220 -7.61 -17.29 31.01
C LEU A 220 -6.11 -16.95 30.82
N GLY A 221 -5.70 -16.57 29.58
CA GLY A 221 -4.32 -16.23 29.25
C GLY A 221 -3.54 -17.44 28.73
N THR A 222 -3.90 -17.94 27.53
CA THR A 222 -3.49 -19.26 27.08
C THR A 222 -3.06 -19.28 25.61
N GLU A 223 -2.45 -20.39 25.24
CA GLU A 223 -2.40 -20.86 23.87
C GLU A 223 -3.20 -22.16 23.75
N PHE A 224 -4.20 -22.17 22.88
CA PHE A 224 -5.10 -23.31 22.71
C PHE A 224 -5.45 -23.57 21.25
N GLY A 225 -5.87 -24.81 20.96
CA GLY A 225 -6.47 -25.22 19.70
C GLY A 225 -7.94 -25.58 19.86
N MET A 226 -8.75 -25.29 18.86
CA MET A 226 -10.13 -25.75 18.76
C MET A 226 -10.37 -26.29 17.37
N ASP A 227 -11.01 -27.45 17.26
CA ASP A 227 -11.49 -28.04 16.01
C ASP A 227 -12.99 -28.30 16.09
N VAL A 228 -13.75 -27.57 15.27
CA VAL A 228 -15.22 -27.69 15.24
C VAL A 228 -15.64 -28.41 13.97
N ALA A 229 -16.17 -29.60 14.14
CA ALA A 229 -16.65 -30.42 13.05
C ALA A 229 -17.99 -29.92 12.49
N LYS A 230 -18.33 -30.32 11.28
CA LYS A 230 -19.57 -29.93 10.61
C LYS A 230 -20.85 -30.36 11.34
N ASP A 231 -20.79 -31.42 12.14
CA ASP A 231 -21.91 -31.92 12.96
C ASP A 231 -22.04 -31.21 14.31
N GLY A 232 -21.16 -30.21 14.56
CA GLY A 232 -21.15 -29.41 15.77
C GLY A 232 -20.28 -29.98 16.91
N ALA A 233 -19.71 -31.19 16.78
CA ALA A 233 -18.74 -31.68 17.76
C ALA A 233 -17.53 -30.77 17.79
N ALA A 234 -16.97 -30.51 18.99
CA ALA A 234 -15.80 -29.63 19.18
C ALA A 234 -14.71 -30.31 19.98
N GLU A 235 -13.47 -30.21 19.51
CA GLU A 235 -12.30 -30.61 20.27
C GLU A 235 -11.59 -29.35 20.77
N VAL A 236 -11.18 -29.35 22.05
CA VAL A 236 -10.43 -28.26 22.68
C VAL A 236 -9.12 -28.83 23.24
N HIS A 237 -7.99 -28.25 22.84
CA HIS A 237 -6.65 -28.64 23.26
C HIS A 237 -5.96 -27.43 23.88
N VAL A 238 -5.47 -27.55 25.11
CA VAL A 238 -4.73 -26.48 25.79
C VAL A 238 -3.22 -26.77 25.69
N PHE A 239 -2.48 -25.84 25.09
CA PHE A 239 -1.05 -25.96 24.90
C PHE A 239 -0.25 -25.27 25.98
N ASP A 240 -0.72 -24.10 26.42
CA ASP A 240 -0.15 -23.34 27.54
C ASP A 240 -1.25 -22.62 28.32
N GLY A 241 -1.11 -22.49 29.65
CA GLY A 241 -2.06 -21.85 30.53
C GLY A 241 -3.30 -22.69 30.84
N LYS A 242 -4.50 -22.09 30.85
CA LYS A 242 -5.77 -22.75 31.17
C LYS A 242 -6.99 -22.08 30.53
N VAL A 243 -8.00 -22.86 30.20
CA VAL A 243 -9.29 -22.39 29.68
C VAL A 243 -10.45 -22.92 30.53
N GLU A 244 -11.56 -22.20 30.55
CA GLU A 244 -12.82 -22.67 31.09
C GLU A 244 -13.77 -23.03 29.96
N LEU A 245 -14.41 -24.19 30.09
CA LEU A 245 -15.46 -24.66 29.19
C LEU A 245 -16.81 -24.57 29.89
N HIS A 246 -17.77 -23.97 29.21
CA HIS A 246 -19.14 -23.82 29.69
C HIS A 246 -20.13 -24.37 28.66
N SER A 247 -21.32 -24.66 29.10
CA SER A 247 -22.43 -24.96 28.20
C SER A 247 -22.74 -23.74 27.31
N PRO A 248 -23.14 -23.94 26.04
CA PRO A 248 -23.60 -22.84 25.23
C PRO A 248 -24.77 -22.08 25.89
N ASP A 249 -24.84 -20.76 25.66
CA ASP A 249 -25.84 -19.90 26.31
C ASP A 249 -27.30 -20.30 25.95
N ASP A 250 -27.50 -20.89 24.76
CA ASP A 250 -28.80 -21.42 24.30
C ASP A 250 -29.08 -22.86 24.76
N GLN A 251 -28.09 -23.53 25.38
CA GLN A 251 -28.21 -24.91 25.90
C GLN A 251 -27.63 -25.04 27.32
N PRO A 252 -28.09 -24.26 28.31
CA PRO A 252 -27.53 -24.26 29.68
C PRO A 252 -27.70 -25.61 30.38
N GLN A 253 -28.59 -26.47 29.91
CA GLN A 253 -28.85 -27.80 30.46
C GLN A 253 -27.81 -28.86 30.11
N ALA A 254 -26.87 -28.55 29.16
CA ALA A 254 -25.79 -29.47 28.80
C ALA A 254 -24.85 -29.77 29.98
N GLY A 255 -24.83 -28.90 31.02
CA GLY A 255 -24.12 -29.15 32.28
C GLY A 255 -22.58 -29.17 32.13
N ILE A 256 -22.05 -28.52 31.10
CA ILE A 256 -20.61 -28.39 30.91
C ILE A 256 -20.12 -27.25 31.81
N GLU A 257 -19.25 -27.56 32.72
CA GLU A 257 -18.49 -26.61 33.55
C GLU A 257 -17.17 -27.29 33.90
N GLN A 258 -16.11 -26.99 33.16
CA GLN A 258 -14.83 -27.68 33.29
C GLN A 258 -13.67 -26.74 32.99
N GLU A 259 -12.68 -26.70 33.91
CA GLU A 259 -11.38 -26.07 33.65
C GLU A 259 -10.42 -27.10 32.98
N LEU A 260 -9.76 -26.70 31.90
CA LEU A 260 -8.71 -27.47 31.25
C LEU A 260 -7.37 -26.76 31.43
N LEU A 261 -6.36 -27.53 31.82
CA LEU A 261 -4.99 -27.08 32.02
C LEU A 261 -4.10 -27.45 30.81
N ALA A 262 -2.95 -26.79 30.71
CA ALA A 262 -1.94 -27.10 29.70
C ALA A 262 -1.64 -28.61 29.61
N GLY A 263 -1.56 -29.14 28.39
CA GLY A 263 -1.38 -30.56 28.09
C GLY A 263 -2.67 -31.38 28.10
N SER A 264 -3.82 -30.81 28.46
CA SER A 264 -5.10 -31.49 28.43
C SER A 264 -5.87 -31.24 27.15
N ALA A 265 -6.73 -32.18 26.76
CA ALA A 265 -7.65 -32.01 25.66
C ALA A 265 -8.97 -32.75 25.93
N VAL A 266 -10.06 -32.20 25.41
CA VAL A 266 -11.40 -32.76 25.51
C VAL A 266 -12.14 -32.64 24.18
N ARG A 267 -12.87 -33.67 23.82
CA ARG A 267 -13.87 -33.64 22.75
C ARG A 267 -15.25 -33.51 23.35
N ILE A 268 -16.01 -32.50 22.93
CA ILE A 268 -17.42 -32.37 23.20
C ILE A 268 -18.15 -32.94 22.00
N THR A 269 -18.86 -34.05 22.20
CA THR A 269 -19.62 -34.69 21.11
C THR A 269 -20.76 -33.79 20.64
N SER A 270 -21.34 -34.06 19.48
CA SER A 270 -22.51 -33.33 18.95
C SER A 270 -23.74 -33.40 19.87
N LYS A 271 -23.73 -34.29 20.87
CA LYS A 271 -24.74 -34.39 21.93
C LYS A 271 -24.37 -33.64 23.22
N GLY A 272 -23.27 -32.88 23.22
CA GLY A 272 -22.81 -32.12 24.39
C GLY A 272 -22.10 -32.97 25.47
N GLN A 273 -21.65 -34.18 25.16
CA GLN A 273 -20.98 -35.04 26.14
C GLN A 273 -19.46 -34.86 26.04
N PRO A 274 -18.76 -34.56 27.16
CA PRO A 274 -17.31 -34.45 27.19
C PRO A 274 -16.62 -35.81 27.23
N GLU A 275 -15.59 -35.98 26.40
CA GLU A 275 -14.71 -37.15 26.31
C GLU A 275 -13.27 -36.68 26.40
N ALA A 276 -12.47 -37.17 27.37
CA ALA A 276 -11.05 -36.85 27.42
C ALA A 276 -10.32 -37.47 26.24
N ILE A 277 -9.47 -36.67 25.57
CA ILE A 277 -8.63 -37.09 24.47
C ILE A 277 -7.16 -36.69 24.70
N GLU A 278 -6.25 -37.19 23.89
CA GLU A 278 -4.85 -36.78 23.92
C GLU A 278 -4.69 -35.41 23.26
N SER A 279 -3.85 -34.54 23.90
CA SER A 279 -3.56 -33.22 23.33
C SER A 279 -2.57 -33.35 22.16
N MET A 280 -2.90 -32.82 20.99
CA MET A 280 -2.13 -32.88 19.75
C MET A 280 -1.81 -31.48 19.22
N PRO A 281 -0.79 -30.76 19.77
CA PRO A 281 -0.45 -29.41 19.38
C PRO A 281 -0.04 -29.28 17.91
N ASP A 282 0.58 -30.32 17.35
CA ASP A 282 1.09 -30.34 15.98
C ASP A 282 -0.01 -30.41 14.90
N ASP A 283 -1.22 -30.81 15.28
CA ASP A 283 -2.39 -30.86 14.41
C ASP A 283 -2.97 -29.44 14.12
N PHE A 284 -2.55 -28.45 14.89
CA PHE A 284 -3.00 -27.07 14.79
C PHE A 284 -1.90 -26.17 14.22
N ALA A 285 -2.19 -25.49 13.13
CA ALA A 285 -1.23 -24.64 12.45
C ALA A 285 -0.73 -23.51 13.36
N SER A 286 0.56 -23.53 13.73
CA SER A 286 1.20 -22.47 14.48
C SER A 286 1.53 -21.26 13.60
N ASN A 287 1.78 -20.09 14.23
CA ASN A 287 2.26 -18.87 13.53
C ASN A 287 3.53 -19.15 12.72
N ALA A 288 4.48 -19.94 13.26
CA ALA A 288 5.72 -20.31 12.57
C ALA A 288 5.47 -21.20 11.33
N GLN A 289 4.52 -22.14 11.42
CA GLN A 289 4.13 -22.97 10.30
C GLN A 289 3.40 -22.15 9.21
N LEU A 290 2.54 -21.21 9.61
CA LEU A 290 1.86 -20.30 8.70
C LEU A 290 2.87 -19.42 7.96
N GLU A 291 3.84 -18.84 8.67
CA GLU A 291 4.89 -18.02 8.04
C GLU A 291 5.72 -18.82 7.05
N LYS A 292 6.14 -20.03 7.41
CA LYS A 292 6.84 -20.92 6.50
C LYS A 292 6.02 -21.25 5.24
N LYS A 293 4.74 -21.57 5.39
CA LYS A 293 3.81 -21.79 4.27
C LYS A 293 3.64 -20.53 3.42
N SER A 294 3.56 -19.35 4.06
CA SER A 294 3.46 -18.05 3.37
C SER A 294 4.67 -17.76 2.48
N VAL A 295 5.88 -17.98 3.00
CA VAL A 295 7.14 -17.83 2.23
C VAL A 295 7.18 -18.83 1.06
N LEU A 296 6.80 -20.07 1.27
CA LEU A 296 6.77 -21.08 0.19
C LEU A 296 5.75 -20.71 -0.89
N ALA A 297 4.56 -20.25 -0.50
CA ALA A 297 3.53 -19.78 -1.43
C ALA A 297 3.98 -18.53 -2.19
N ALA A 298 4.65 -17.57 -1.52
CA ALA A 298 5.24 -16.41 -2.16
C ALA A 298 6.29 -16.80 -3.20
N ASN A 299 7.19 -17.73 -2.86
CA ASN A 299 8.20 -18.24 -3.79
C ASN A 299 7.56 -18.95 -5.00
N LYS A 300 6.53 -19.77 -4.79
CA LYS A 300 5.78 -20.42 -5.87
C LYS A 300 5.16 -19.39 -6.82
N ARG A 301 4.54 -18.35 -6.27
CA ARG A 301 3.96 -17.23 -7.06
C ARG A 301 5.05 -16.44 -7.80
N TYR A 302 6.21 -16.22 -7.18
CA TYR A 302 7.33 -15.55 -7.83
C TYR A 302 7.87 -16.36 -9.01
N VAL A 303 8.05 -17.68 -8.86
CA VAL A 303 8.47 -18.57 -9.96
C VAL A 303 7.44 -18.57 -11.11
N ALA A 304 6.16 -18.63 -10.79
CA ALA A 304 5.08 -18.55 -11.78
C ALA A 304 5.09 -17.21 -12.54
N TRP A 305 5.30 -16.10 -11.81
CA TRP A 305 5.44 -14.77 -12.39
C TRP A 305 6.67 -14.69 -13.32
N ARG A 306 7.82 -15.23 -12.94
CA ARG A 306 9.01 -15.25 -13.79
C ARG A 306 8.74 -15.96 -15.12
N LYS A 307 8.08 -17.11 -15.09
CA LYS A 307 7.67 -17.84 -16.30
C LYS A 307 6.72 -17.02 -17.17
N ALA A 308 5.76 -16.32 -16.59
CA ALA A 308 4.84 -15.44 -17.31
C ALA A 308 5.57 -14.21 -17.89
N SER A 309 6.52 -13.64 -17.13
CA SER A 309 7.39 -12.54 -17.56
C SER A 309 8.19 -12.90 -18.82
N GLU A 310 8.82 -14.10 -18.84
CA GLU A 310 9.59 -14.55 -20.02
C GLU A 310 8.69 -14.70 -21.25
N ARG A 311 7.49 -15.24 -21.11
CA ARG A 311 6.52 -15.32 -22.20
C ARG A 311 6.10 -13.93 -22.71
N LEU A 312 5.85 -13.00 -21.79
CA LEU A 312 5.44 -11.64 -22.13
C LEU A 312 6.52 -10.89 -22.93
N LYS A 313 7.81 -11.07 -22.61
CA LYS A 313 8.93 -10.45 -23.32
C LYS A 313 8.95 -10.74 -24.83
N SER A 314 8.43 -11.88 -25.24
CA SER A 314 8.38 -12.29 -26.66
C SER A 314 7.20 -11.68 -27.43
N ASP A 315 6.21 -11.06 -26.76
CA ASP A 315 5.06 -10.42 -27.43
C ASP A 315 5.54 -9.24 -28.31
N PRO A 316 5.30 -9.25 -29.63
CA PRO A 316 5.73 -8.18 -30.51
C PRO A 316 5.01 -6.84 -30.27
N ARG A 317 3.85 -6.87 -29.64
CA ARG A 317 3.05 -5.68 -29.30
C ARG A 317 3.63 -4.95 -28.09
N LEU A 318 4.43 -5.63 -27.23
CA LEU A 318 5.03 -5.06 -26.04
C LEU A 318 6.07 -4.00 -26.43
N ARG A 319 5.89 -2.76 -25.98
CA ARG A 319 6.75 -1.61 -26.31
C ARG A 319 7.77 -1.29 -25.23
N HIS A 320 7.36 -1.39 -23.96
CA HIS A 320 8.21 -1.18 -22.79
C HIS A 320 7.95 -2.28 -21.78
N TYR A 321 9.03 -2.80 -21.18
CA TYR A 321 8.93 -3.78 -20.13
C TYR A 321 10.12 -3.68 -19.17
N TYR A 322 9.80 -3.44 -17.91
CA TYR A 322 10.76 -3.34 -16.82
C TYR A 322 10.30 -4.29 -15.72
N ASN A 323 11.11 -5.29 -15.39
CA ASN A 323 10.75 -6.29 -14.41
C ASN A 323 11.39 -6.04 -13.02
N PHE A 324 12.26 -5.04 -12.89
CA PHE A 324 12.91 -4.63 -11.64
C PHE A 324 13.70 -5.76 -10.94
N GLU A 325 14.22 -6.73 -11.68
CA GLU A 325 15.03 -7.81 -11.09
C GLU A 325 16.52 -7.47 -10.96
N ASP A 326 16.98 -6.45 -11.67
CA ASP A 326 18.36 -5.97 -11.59
C ASP A 326 18.53 -4.94 -10.45
N ALA A 327 18.00 -5.23 -9.27
CA ALA A 327 18.07 -4.34 -8.13
C ALA A 327 19.52 -4.21 -7.62
N ASP A 328 20.15 -3.13 -8.05
CA ASP A 328 21.43 -2.65 -7.53
C ASP A 328 21.19 -1.29 -6.90
N PRO A 329 21.43 -1.10 -5.59
CA PRO A 329 21.21 0.17 -4.90
C PRO A 329 21.91 1.37 -5.54
N TRP A 330 23.01 1.13 -6.26
CA TRP A 330 23.80 2.14 -6.95
C TRP A 330 23.41 2.37 -8.41
N ALA A 331 22.59 1.47 -8.98
CA ALA A 331 22.17 1.59 -10.37
C ALA A 331 21.28 2.82 -10.55
N ARG A 332 21.66 3.70 -11.49
CA ARG A 332 20.88 4.85 -11.95
C ARG A 332 20.21 4.60 -13.30
N LYS A 333 20.16 3.33 -13.69
CA LYS A 333 19.55 2.89 -14.93
C LYS A 333 18.61 1.73 -14.67
N LEU A 334 17.34 1.91 -15.03
CA LEU A 334 16.36 0.84 -15.03
C LEU A 334 16.46 0.09 -16.38
N ARG A 335 16.89 -1.16 -16.35
CA ARG A 335 17.14 -1.93 -17.56
C ARG A 335 15.83 -2.40 -18.19
N SER A 336 15.74 -2.20 -19.51
CA SER A 336 14.67 -2.79 -20.31
C SER A 336 14.97 -4.27 -20.59
N HIS A 337 13.96 -5.12 -20.38
CA HIS A 337 14.05 -6.57 -20.58
C HIS A 337 13.50 -7.02 -21.94
N LEU A 338 13.34 -6.10 -22.87
CA LEU A 338 12.98 -6.39 -24.27
C LEU A 338 14.18 -6.82 -25.10
N PRO A 339 13.97 -7.54 -26.22
CA PRO A 339 15.02 -7.82 -27.21
C PRO A 339 15.78 -6.56 -27.66
N LYS A 340 17.06 -6.70 -28.02
CA LYS A 340 17.96 -5.56 -28.36
C LYS A 340 17.34 -4.52 -29.29
N ALA A 341 16.61 -4.95 -30.32
CA ALA A 341 15.98 -4.04 -31.31
C ALA A 341 14.91 -3.11 -30.67
N ARG A 342 14.32 -3.50 -29.56
CA ARG A 342 13.26 -2.75 -28.84
C ARG A 342 13.71 -2.25 -27.47
N LYS A 343 14.97 -2.52 -27.11
CA LYS A 343 15.49 -2.20 -25.77
C LYS A 343 15.59 -0.69 -25.58
N GLN A 344 15.00 -0.20 -24.51
CA GLN A 344 15.06 1.20 -24.08
C GLN A 344 15.15 1.24 -22.56
N ASP A 345 16.35 1.51 -22.06
CA ASP A 345 16.58 1.64 -20.63
C ASP A 345 16.03 2.99 -20.12
N GLY A 346 15.57 3.00 -18.88
CA GLY A 346 15.11 4.21 -18.19
C GLY A 346 16.22 4.81 -17.33
N ALA A 347 16.31 6.13 -17.27
CA ALA A 347 17.17 6.84 -16.33
C ALA A 347 16.42 7.03 -15.01
N ILE A 348 16.99 6.55 -13.90
CA ILE A 348 16.46 6.70 -12.55
C ILE A 348 16.90 8.06 -12.00
N VAL A 349 15.94 8.89 -11.61
CA VAL A 349 16.14 10.22 -11.06
C VAL A 349 15.45 10.32 -9.70
N GLY A 350 16.19 10.46 -8.62
CA GLY A 350 15.70 10.59 -7.25
C GLY A 350 15.31 9.28 -6.57
N CYS A 351 14.68 8.36 -7.31
CA CYS A 351 14.19 7.08 -6.78
C CYS A 351 15.30 6.23 -6.17
N GLN A 352 14.93 5.43 -5.17
CA GLN A 352 15.80 4.47 -4.52
C GLN A 352 15.33 3.04 -4.78
N TRP A 353 16.28 2.09 -4.88
CA TRP A 353 15.97 0.69 -4.92
C TRP A 353 15.51 0.21 -3.55
N THR A 354 14.45 -0.58 -3.54
CA THR A 354 13.89 -1.18 -2.33
C THR A 354 13.43 -2.60 -2.61
N GLU A 355 13.01 -3.30 -1.56
CA GLU A 355 12.40 -4.61 -1.69
C GLU A 355 11.02 -4.50 -2.38
N GLY A 356 10.78 -5.41 -3.31
CA GLY A 356 9.55 -5.45 -4.10
C GLY A 356 8.48 -6.35 -3.50
N ARG A 357 7.61 -6.86 -4.39
CA ARG A 357 6.43 -7.66 -4.01
C ARG A 357 6.76 -9.01 -3.35
N TRP A 358 7.94 -9.57 -3.60
CA TRP A 358 8.39 -10.84 -3.05
C TRP A 358 9.81 -10.72 -2.52
N PRO A 359 10.21 -11.53 -1.54
CA PRO A 359 11.60 -11.56 -1.08
C PRO A 359 12.60 -11.71 -2.23
N GLY A 360 13.62 -10.87 -2.25
CA GLY A 360 14.63 -10.86 -3.30
C GLY A 360 14.20 -10.22 -4.63
N LYS A 361 12.96 -9.77 -4.77
CA LYS A 361 12.46 -8.99 -5.91
C LYS A 361 12.68 -7.51 -5.67
N GLY A 362 13.35 -6.81 -6.58
CA GLY A 362 13.53 -5.37 -6.50
C GLY A 362 12.29 -4.57 -6.86
N ALA A 363 12.25 -3.33 -6.38
CA ALA A 363 11.32 -2.27 -6.77
C ALA A 363 12.03 -0.92 -6.70
N LEU A 364 11.41 0.13 -7.25
CA LEU A 364 11.82 1.50 -7.05
C LEU A 364 10.83 2.21 -6.14
N GLU A 365 11.35 2.94 -5.17
CA GLU A 365 10.59 3.78 -4.27
C GLU A 365 10.62 5.24 -4.73
N PHE A 366 9.46 5.89 -4.72
CA PHE A 366 9.24 7.28 -5.14
C PHE A 366 8.70 8.05 -3.94
N LYS A 367 9.53 8.84 -3.29
CA LYS A 367 9.18 9.61 -2.06
C LYS A 367 8.95 11.09 -2.32
N ARG A 368 9.65 11.65 -3.30
CA ARG A 368 9.64 13.08 -3.58
C ARG A 368 8.91 13.37 -4.88
N SER A 369 8.32 14.54 -5.02
CA SER A 369 7.62 14.95 -6.25
C SER A 369 8.52 14.98 -7.50
N GLY A 370 9.83 15.04 -7.32
CA GLY A 370 10.82 14.98 -8.41
C GLY A 370 11.26 13.57 -8.80
N ASP A 371 10.95 12.56 -7.99
CA ASP A 371 11.36 11.17 -8.21
C ASP A 371 10.67 10.60 -9.45
N ARG A 372 11.45 10.07 -10.38
CA ARG A 372 10.93 9.55 -11.64
C ARG A 372 11.92 8.62 -12.34
N VAL A 373 11.37 7.81 -13.23
CA VAL A 373 12.16 7.13 -14.24
C VAL A 373 11.87 7.78 -15.59
N ARG A 374 12.89 8.25 -16.28
CA ARG A 374 12.77 8.85 -17.63
C ARG A 374 13.18 7.84 -18.69
N PHE A 375 12.35 7.67 -19.70
CA PHE A 375 12.65 6.88 -20.89
C PHE A 375 12.01 7.51 -22.12
N THR A 376 12.48 7.14 -23.29
CA THR A 376 11.93 7.63 -24.55
C THR A 376 10.81 6.70 -25.01
N LEU A 377 9.58 7.21 -25.07
CA LEU A 377 8.47 6.46 -25.66
C LEU A 377 8.55 6.56 -27.20
N ARG A 378 8.87 5.46 -27.85
CA ARG A 378 8.86 5.36 -29.31
C ARG A 378 7.58 4.69 -29.78
N ILE A 379 6.60 5.50 -30.18
CA ILE A 379 5.37 5.02 -30.82
C ILE A 379 5.58 5.14 -32.33
N PRO A 380 5.40 4.06 -33.11
CA PRO A 380 5.43 4.14 -34.56
C PRO A 380 4.39 5.13 -35.06
N LYS A 381 4.76 5.94 -36.04
CA LYS A 381 3.79 6.86 -36.66
C LYS A 381 2.86 6.10 -37.62
N GLU A 382 3.35 5.01 -38.21
CA GLU A 382 2.60 4.15 -39.10
C GLU A 382 2.95 2.67 -38.84
N PRO A 383 1.96 1.76 -38.79
CA PRO A 383 0.53 2.08 -38.71
C PRO A 383 0.16 2.84 -37.43
N ALA A 384 -0.87 3.68 -37.52
CA ALA A 384 -1.37 4.43 -36.35
C ALA A 384 -1.72 3.47 -35.21
N VAL A 385 -1.35 3.84 -33.97
CA VAL A 385 -1.67 3.05 -32.79
C VAL A 385 -3.10 3.39 -32.36
N HIS A 386 -4.02 2.47 -32.57
CA HIS A 386 -5.44 2.65 -32.23
C HIS A 386 -5.77 2.15 -30.81
N SER A 387 -4.94 1.31 -30.22
CA SER A 387 -5.18 0.76 -28.89
C SER A 387 -3.89 0.78 -28.06
N LEU A 388 -4.04 1.02 -26.76
CA LEU A 388 -2.94 1.11 -25.81
C LEU A 388 -3.31 0.41 -24.50
N THR A 389 -2.41 -0.42 -24.00
CA THR A 389 -2.52 -0.99 -22.66
C THR A 389 -1.37 -0.50 -21.79
N LEU A 390 -1.70 0.09 -20.66
CA LEU A 390 -0.78 0.50 -19.60
C LEU A 390 -1.04 -0.40 -18.38
N MET A 391 0.04 -0.96 -17.79
CA MET A 391 -0.11 -1.79 -16.61
C MET A 391 1.13 -1.73 -15.73
N THR A 392 0.92 -1.84 -14.42
CA THR A 392 2.01 -1.86 -13.43
C THR A 392 1.58 -2.57 -12.15
N TRP A 393 2.56 -3.17 -11.46
CA TRP A 393 2.45 -3.47 -10.04
C TRP A 393 2.94 -2.27 -9.25
N VAL A 394 2.14 -1.80 -8.30
CA VAL A 394 2.47 -0.65 -7.45
C VAL A 394 2.01 -0.89 -6.02
N ARG A 395 2.79 -0.39 -5.06
CA ARG A 395 2.37 -0.21 -3.68
C ARG A 395 2.24 1.30 -3.45
N VAL A 396 1.05 1.72 -3.12
CA VAL A 396 0.74 3.13 -2.85
C VAL A 396 0.64 3.29 -1.34
N ASP A 397 1.58 3.99 -0.74
CA ASP A 397 1.62 4.21 0.71
C ASP A 397 0.82 5.45 1.11
N SER A 398 0.73 6.46 0.22
CA SER A 398 -0.10 7.66 0.42
C SER A 398 -0.60 8.26 -0.90
N LEU A 399 -1.63 9.10 -0.84
CA LEU A 399 -2.22 9.85 -1.96
C LEU A 399 -2.26 11.35 -1.63
N ASP A 400 -1.12 11.93 -1.33
CA ASP A 400 -1.00 13.31 -0.84
C ASP A 400 -1.22 14.35 -1.92
N GLN A 401 -0.88 14.02 -3.17
CA GLN A 401 -0.99 14.93 -4.29
C GLN A 401 -2.36 14.82 -4.99
N ARG A 402 -2.79 15.93 -5.61
CA ARG A 402 -4.00 15.93 -6.46
C ARG A 402 -3.96 14.83 -7.52
N PHE A 403 -2.76 14.62 -8.10
CA PHE A 403 -2.48 13.58 -9.06
C PHE A 403 -1.18 12.87 -8.70
N ASN A 404 -1.22 11.57 -8.62
CA ASN A 404 -0.09 10.70 -8.33
C ASN A 404 0.23 9.91 -9.60
N ALA A 405 1.35 10.26 -10.23
CA ALA A 405 1.69 9.79 -11.57
C ALA A 405 2.12 8.32 -11.59
N LEU A 406 1.55 7.53 -12.49
CA LEU A 406 2.05 6.20 -12.87
C LEU A 406 2.89 6.29 -14.16
N MET A 407 2.38 6.99 -15.18
CA MET A 407 3.10 7.30 -16.41
C MET A 407 2.61 8.63 -16.98
N LEU A 408 3.53 9.56 -17.16
CA LEU A 408 3.25 10.85 -17.82
C LEU A 408 4.18 11.03 -19.00
N THR A 409 3.69 11.70 -20.03
CA THR A 409 4.53 12.21 -21.13
C THR A 409 4.97 13.65 -20.83
N ASP A 410 6.11 14.07 -21.39
CA ASP A 410 6.56 15.46 -21.29
C ASP A 410 5.54 16.39 -21.98
N GLY A 411 4.82 17.16 -21.19
CA GLY A 411 3.70 18.00 -21.60
C GLY A 411 2.43 17.19 -21.96
N PHE A 412 1.29 17.83 -21.84
CA PHE A 412 -0.01 17.27 -22.20
C PHE A 412 -0.42 17.78 -23.59
N ALA A 413 0.25 17.28 -24.64
CA ALA A 413 0.00 17.63 -26.04
C ALA A 413 -0.87 16.55 -26.73
N PRO A 414 -1.47 16.83 -27.90
CA PRO A 414 -2.23 15.84 -28.65
C PRO A 414 -1.48 14.53 -28.87
N GLY A 415 -2.14 13.40 -28.63
CA GLY A 415 -1.58 12.05 -28.71
C GLY A 415 -0.68 11.65 -27.54
N LYS A 416 -0.58 12.46 -26.47
CA LYS A 416 0.27 12.18 -25.31
C LYS A 416 -0.59 11.77 -24.10
N PRO A 417 -0.57 10.51 -23.69
CA PRO A 417 -1.37 10.03 -22.54
C PRO A 417 -0.74 10.44 -21.19
N HIS A 418 -1.60 10.71 -20.22
CA HIS A 418 -1.28 10.80 -18.79
C HIS A 418 -2.04 9.73 -18.03
N TRP A 419 -1.33 8.84 -17.36
CA TRP A 419 -1.90 7.78 -16.55
C TRP A 419 -1.52 7.98 -15.09
N GLN A 420 -2.51 8.11 -14.21
CA GLN A 420 -2.30 8.60 -12.86
C GLN A 420 -3.39 8.12 -11.91
N ILE A 421 -3.15 8.29 -10.61
CA ILE A 421 -4.11 8.05 -9.54
C ILE A 421 -4.50 9.41 -8.96
N THR A 422 -5.78 9.68 -8.82
CA THR A 422 -6.26 10.91 -8.18
C THR A 422 -6.09 10.85 -6.65
N LYS A 423 -6.15 12.00 -5.96
CA LYS A 423 -6.12 12.06 -4.49
C LYS A 423 -7.26 11.24 -3.85
N LYS A 424 -8.38 11.04 -4.55
CA LYS A 424 -9.51 10.22 -4.09
C LYS A 424 -9.31 8.71 -4.34
N GLY A 425 -8.17 8.29 -4.92
CA GLY A 425 -7.88 6.87 -5.20
C GLY A 425 -8.49 6.33 -6.48
N ALA A 426 -8.99 7.18 -7.37
CA ALA A 426 -9.48 6.77 -8.69
C ALA A 426 -8.33 6.65 -9.69
N LEU A 427 -8.36 5.64 -10.56
CA LEU A 427 -7.43 5.49 -11.67
C LEU A 427 -7.91 6.32 -12.86
N GLU A 428 -7.01 7.09 -13.45
CA GLU A 428 -7.34 8.07 -14.47
C GLU A 428 -6.41 7.96 -15.70
N LEU A 429 -7.01 7.95 -16.89
CA LEU A 429 -6.31 8.12 -18.15
C LEU A 429 -6.75 9.44 -18.80
N GLY A 430 -5.87 10.42 -18.84
CA GLY A 430 -6.05 11.65 -19.61
C GLY A 430 -5.49 11.51 -21.01
N LEU A 431 -6.28 11.86 -22.03
CA LEU A 431 -5.87 11.90 -23.42
C LEU A 431 -6.18 13.28 -24.00
N ARG A 432 -5.20 13.87 -24.66
CA ARG A 432 -5.44 15.08 -25.44
C ARG A 432 -5.59 14.69 -26.91
N LEU A 433 -6.79 14.86 -27.44
CA LEU A 433 -7.14 14.47 -28.80
C LEU A 433 -6.77 15.56 -29.81
N SER A 434 -6.91 16.83 -29.42
CA SER A 434 -6.55 17.99 -30.21
C SER A 434 -6.04 19.13 -29.32
N PRO A 435 -5.49 20.24 -29.86
CA PRO A 435 -5.08 21.39 -29.04
C PRO A 435 -6.21 21.98 -28.16
N ARG A 436 -7.47 21.79 -28.56
CA ARG A 436 -8.66 22.32 -27.87
C ARG A 436 -9.50 21.28 -27.17
N GLU A 437 -9.16 19.98 -27.31
CA GLU A 437 -9.97 18.88 -26.80
C GLU A 437 -9.11 17.91 -25.99
N SER A 438 -9.49 17.71 -24.75
CA SER A 438 -8.93 16.71 -23.87
C SER A 438 -10.04 15.89 -23.25
N THR A 439 -9.85 14.61 -23.17
CA THR A 439 -10.78 13.68 -22.52
C THR A 439 -10.07 12.99 -21.36
N VAL A 440 -10.79 12.83 -20.27
CA VAL A 440 -10.31 12.18 -19.06
C VAL A 440 -11.28 11.04 -18.75
N TYR A 441 -10.73 9.84 -18.63
CA TYR A 441 -11.45 8.63 -18.30
C TYR A 441 -11.06 8.23 -16.88
N THR A 442 -12.04 8.23 -15.98
CA THR A 442 -11.80 8.07 -14.54
C THR A 442 -12.63 6.92 -14.00
N SER A 443 -12.01 6.01 -13.25
CA SER A 443 -12.72 4.95 -12.52
C SER A 443 -13.44 5.51 -11.27
N ALA A 444 -14.31 4.72 -10.65
CA ALA A 444 -14.65 4.94 -9.24
C ALA A 444 -13.38 4.86 -8.38
N PRO A 445 -13.37 5.39 -7.14
CA PRO A 445 -12.25 5.24 -6.21
C PRO A 445 -11.97 3.75 -5.93
N ILE A 446 -10.82 3.24 -6.43
CA ILE A 446 -10.39 1.84 -6.30
C ILE A 446 -9.32 1.66 -5.23
N LEU A 447 -8.59 2.72 -4.89
CA LEU A 447 -7.65 2.74 -3.76
C LEU A 447 -8.28 3.57 -2.64
N ARG A 448 -8.47 2.95 -1.50
CA ARG A 448 -9.08 3.55 -0.31
C ARG A 448 -8.05 3.53 0.83
N PRO A 449 -8.16 4.36 1.89
CA PRO A 449 -7.17 4.43 2.96
C PRO A 449 -6.75 3.06 3.50
N TRP A 450 -7.71 2.14 3.68
CA TRP A 450 -7.44 0.79 4.18
C TRP A 450 -6.84 -0.19 3.16
N THR A 451 -6.72 0.21 1.88
CA THR A 451 -6.04 -0.57 0.83
C THR A 451 -4.64 -0.06 0.53
N LEU A 452 -4.23 1.06 1.10
CA LEU A 452 -2.88 1.58 0.96
C LEU A 452 -1.85 0.67 1.63
N GLY A 453 -0.58 0.82 1.28
CA GLY A 453 0.51 -0.01 1.78
C GLY A 453 0.60 -1.40 1.16
N ARG A 454 -0.22 -1.75 0.17
CA ARG A 454 -0.29 -3.08 -0.46
C ARG A 454 0.11 -3.06 -1.91
N TRP A 455 0.68 -4.17 -2.37
CA TRP A 455 0.94 -4.38 -3.79
C TRP A 455 -0.35 -4.67 -4.54
N VAL A 456 -0.67 -3.83 -5.51
CA VAL A 456 -1.81 -3.98 -6.41
C VAL A 456 -1.36 -3.94 -7.86
N HIS A 457 -2.06 -4.67 -8.72
CA HIS A 457 -1.88 -4.57 -10.16
C HIS A 457 -2.92 -3.62 -10.73
N LEU A 458 -2.47 -2.54 -11.34
CA LEU A 458 -3.30 -1.57 -12.05
C LEU A 458 -3.12 -1.76 -13.55
N ALA A 459 -4.21 -1.73 -14.29
CA ALA A 459 -4.15 -1.70 -15.74
C ALA A 459 -5.24 -0.80 -16.33
N THR A 460 -4.93 -0.19 -17.47
CA THR A 460 -5.88 0.59 -18.27
C THR A 460 -5.73 0.19 -19.73
N VAL A 461 -6.82 -0.18 -20.36
CA VAL A 461 -6.92 -0.50 -21.76
C VAL A 461 -7.69 0.62 -22.47
N TYR A 462 -7.04 1.31 -23.38
CA TYR A 462 -7.67 2.22 -24.33
C TYR A 462 -7.87 1.49 -25.65
N ASP A 463 -9.09 1.36 -26.12
CA ASP A 463 -9.44 0.85 -27.43
C ASP A 463 -10.10 1.97 -28.26
N GLY A 464 -9.30 2.57 -29.13
CA GLY A 464 -9.77 3.66 -29.99
C GLY A 464 -10.74 3.20 -31.08
N MET A 465 -10.71 1.92 -31.49
CA MET A 465 -11.67 1.36 -32.46
C MET A 465 -13.01 1.09 -31.80
N GLY A 466 -13.00 0.46 -30.64
CA GLY A 466 -14.20 0.23 -29.81
C GLY A 466 -14.68 1.47 -29.07
N LYS A 467 -13.89 2.56 -29.06
CA LYS A 467 -14.15 3.83 -28.35
C LYS A 467 -14.40 3.60 -26.85
N THR A 468 -13.64 2.69 -26.25
CA THR A 468 -13.76 2.34 -24.83
C THR A 468 -12.44 2.54 -24.09
N VAL A 469 -12.56 2.85 -22.79
CA VAL A 469 -11.45 2.82 -21.85
C VAL A 469 -11.87 1.95 -20.67
N THR A 470 -11.13 0.88 -20.43
CA THR A 470 -11.42 -0.05 -19.36
C THR A 470 -10.30 -0.04 -18.33
N HIS A 471 -10.65 0.16 -17.07
CA HIS A 471 -9.72 0.11 -15.94
C HIS A 471 -9.84 -1.20 -15.17
N TYR A 472 -8.71 -1.71 -14.69
CA TYR A 472 -8.61 -2.98 -13.95
C TYR A 472 -7.83 -2.81 -12.67
N LEU A 473 -8.31 -3.47 -11.61
CA LEU A 473 -7.60 -3.66 -10.34
C LEU A 473 -7.44 -5.16 -10.09
N ASN A 474 -6.20 -5.63 -9.93
CA ASN A 474 -5.87 -7.05 -9.70
C ASN A 474 -6.50 -8.00 -10.74
N GLY A 475 -6.59 -7.57 -12.02
CA GLY A 475 -7.18 -8.33 -13.11
C GLY A 475 -8.70 -8.26 -13.20
N ARG A 476 -9.39 -7.65 -12.23
CA ARG A 476 -10.85 -7.42 -12.28
C ARG A 476 -11.15 -6.07 -12.92
N GLN A 477 -12.14 -6.03 -13.83
CA GLN A 477 -12.64 -4.79 -14.39
C GLN A 477 -13.34 -3.96 -13.32
N VAL A 478 -12.98 -2.67 -13.22
CA VAL A 478 -13.54 -1.73 -12.24
C VAL A 478 -14.32 -0.58 -12.88
N SER A 479 -14.09 -0.34 -14.18
CA SER A 479 -14.89 0.60 -14.99
C SER A 479 -14.66 0.35 -16.48
N SER A 480 -15.62 0.73 -17.28
CA SER A 480 -15.50 0.75 -18.74
C SER A 480 -16.29 1.94 -19.29
#